data_9dd3d755a0efa8c002de461c3a4ba99d
#
_entry.id   9dd3d755a0efa8c002de461c3a4ba99d
#
_cell.length_a   1.000
_cell.length_b   1.000
_cell.length_c   1.000
_cell.angle_alpha   90.00
_cell.angle_beta   90.00
_cell.angle_gamma   90.00
#
_symmetry.space_group_name_H-M   'P 1'
#
loop_
_entity.id
_entity.type
_entity.pdbx_description
1 polymer ?
#
loop_
_entity_poly.entity_id
_entity_poly.type
_entity_poly.pdbx_seq_one_letter_code
_entity_poly.pdbx_strand_id
1 'polypeptide(L)'
;TGKIRFVFREVYFDQFGLVASLIGRCSGNSEDYFNFVGKVFGQQQQWMASRDGNTILNELVTLGKSVGLNDEQLQACLGDEAKSERLINWYQQNAKADGIRSTPSFVVNGKLMSNMSFEEFAKVLDKELGL
;
A
#
# COMPACT_ATOMS: atom_id res chain seq x y z
N THR A 1 -17.10 2.33 -13.13
CA THR A 1 -18.40 1.79 -13.53
C THR A 1 -19.19 1.15 -12.38
N GLY A 2 -18.62 1.09 -11.16
CA GLY A 2 -19.30 0.62 -9.95
C GLY A 2 -19.56 -0.89 -9.84
N LYS A 3 -19.07 -1.69 -10.76
CA LYS A 3 -19.27 -3.16 -10.75
C LYS A 3 -18.37 -3.88 -9.74
N ILE A 4 -17.22 -3.30 -9.38
CA ILE A 4 -16.22 -3.89 -8.48
C ILE A 4 -15.91 -2.89 -7.38
N ARG A 5 -15.82 -3.38 -6.14
CA ARG A 5 -15.20 -2.67 -5.03
C ARG A 5 -13.77 -3.18 -4.87
N PHE A 6 -12.81 -2.33 -5.19
CA PHE A 6 -11.39 -2.62 -4.98
C PHE A 6 -10.96 -2.16 -3.59
N VAL A 7 -10.31 -3.04 -2.83
CA VAL A 7 -9.75 -2.76 -1.51
C VAL A 7 -8.27 -3.09 -1.53
N PHE A 8 -7.44 -2.10 -1.32
CA PHE A 8 -6.00 -2.27 -1.18
C PHE A 8 -5.64 -2.39 0.31
N ARG A 9 -4.91 -3.46 0.66
CA ARG A 9 -4.43 -3.72 2.02
C ARG A 9 -2.93 -3.91 1.99
N GLU A 10 -2.21 -3.13 2.80
CA GLU A 10 -0.76 -3.24 2.89
C GLU A 10 -0.34 -4.39 3.79
N VAL A 11 0.84 -4.93 3.46
CA VAL A 11 1.58 -5.90 4.27
C VAL A 11 2.95 -5.30 4.57
N TYR A 12 3.33 -5.26 5.84
CA TYR A 12 4.58 -4.65 6.27
C TYR A 12 5.61 -5.73 6.58
N PHE A 13 6.51 -6.01 5.63
CA PHE A 13 7.66 -6.91 5.85
C PHE A 13 8.83 -6.19 6.53
N ASP A 14 8.84 -4.85 6.45
CA ASP A 14 9.86 -3.99 7.02
C ASP A 14 9.30 -2.61 7.40
N GLN A 15 10.16 -1.77 7.99
CA GLN A 15 9.79 -0.41 8.38
C GLN A 15 9.47 0.51 7.20
N PHE A 16 10.05 0.27 6.01
CA PHE A 16 9.86 1.15 4.86
C PHE A 16 8.45 1.04 4.28
N GLY A 17 7.88 -0.16 4.29
CA GLY A 17 6.48 -0.38 3.94
C GLY A 17 5.51 0.36 4.87
N LEU A 18 5.78 0.36 6.18
CA LEU A 18 4.99 1.11 7.15
C LEU A 18 5.12 2.63 6.94
N VAL A 19 6.36 3.13 6.73
CA VAL A 19 6.61 4.55 6.45
C VAL A 19 5.89 4.99 5.18
N ALA A 20 5.97 4.23 4.10
CA ALA A 20 5.24 4.51 2.87
C ALA A 20 3.72 4.58 3.12
N SER A 21 3.18 3.66 3.93
CA SER A 21 1.76 3.65 4.29
C SER A 21 1.34 4.88 5.11
N LEU A 22 2.17 5.31 6.07
CA LEU A 22 1.94 6.53 6.84
C LEU A 22 1.91 7.77 5.94
N ILE A 23 2.90 7.92 5.06
CA ILE A 23 2.98 9.05 4.11
C ILE A 23 1.77 9.06 3.18
N GLY A 24 1.41 7.92 2.60
CA GLY A 24 0.24 7.82 1.71
C GLY A 24 -1.08 8.24 2.36
N ARG A 25 -1.17 8.12 3.69
CA ARG A 25 -2.37 8.48 4.45
C ARG A 25 -2.34 9.87 5.07
N CYS A 26 -1.29 10.67 4.79
CA CYS A 26 -1.14 11.99 5.37
C CYS A 26 -2.24 12.97 4.93
N SER A 27 -2.65 12.94 3.67
CA SER A 27 -3.69 13.83 3.15
C SER A 27 -5.09 13.52 3.67
N GLY A 28 -5.31 12.28 4.12
CA GLY A 28 -6.60 11.81 4.63
C GLY A 28 -7.64 11.48 3.55
N ASN A 29 -7.32 11.59 2.26
CA ASN A 29 -8.21 11.23 1.17
C ASN A 29 -7.67 10.09 0.30
N SER A 30 -8.57 9.37 -0.38
CA SER A 30 -8.23 8.18 -1.15
C SER A 30 -7.52 8.49 -2.47
N GLU A 31 -7.79 9.61 -3.09
CA GLU A 31 -7.18 9.99 -4.36
C GLU A 31 -5.68 10.22 -4.19
N ASP A 32 -5.30 11.04 -3.22
CA ASP A 32 -3.88 11.29 -2.90
C ASP A 32 -3.17 10.02 -2.45
N TYR A 33 -3.86 9.17 -1.68
CA TYR A 33 -3.32 7.88 -1.27
C TYR A 33 -2.93 7.02 -2.47
N PHE A 34 -3.84 6.82 -3.44
CA PHE A 34 -3.55 6.01 -4.62
C PHE A 34 -2.55 6.66 -5.57
N ASN A 35 -2.53 7.99 -5.66
CA ASN A 35 -1.50 8.72 -6.39
C ASN A 35 -0.10 8.48 -5.80
N PHE A 36 0.02 8.55 -4.48
CA PHE A 36 1.27 8.25 -3.80
C PHE A 36 1.68 6.78 -3.95
N VAL A 37 0.77 5.84 -3.73
CA VAL A 37 1.01 4.39 -3.89
C VAL A 37 1.47 4.05 -5.30
N GLY A 38 0.87 4.67 -6.33
CA GLY A 38 1.30 4.52 -7.72
C GLY A 38 2.76 4.94 -7.94
N LYS A 39 3.19 6.04 -7.30
CA LYS A 39 4.60 6.48 -7.37
C LYS A 39 5.52 5.55 -6.60
N VAL A 40 5.12 5.09 -5.40
CA VAL A 40 5.92 4.15 -4.61
C VAL A 40 6.23 2.89 -5.41
N PHE A 41 5.23 2.27 -6.04
CA PHE A 41 5.46 1.09 -6.86
C PHE A 41 6.17 1.40 -8.18
N GLY A 42 5.79 2.48 -8.88
CA GLY A 42 6.38 2.85 -10.16
C GLY A 42 7.86 3.23 -10.06
N GLN A 43 8.31 3.71 -8.91
CA GLN A 43 9.69 4.15 -8.67
C GLN A 43 10.42 3.26 -7.65
N GLN A 44 9.92 2.04 -7.40
CA GLN A 44 10.46 1.16 -6.35
C GLN A 44 11.95 0.90 -6.50
N GLN A 45 12.43 0.65 -7.72
CA GLN A 45 13.85 0.41 -7.97
C GLN A 45 14.73 1.62 -7.65
N GLN A 46 14.17 2.83 -7.73
CA GLN A 46 14.91 4.07 -7.45
C GLN A 46 15.03 4.31 -5.95
N TRP A 47 13.92 4.37 -5.23
CA TRP A 47 13.94 4.68 -3.80
C TRP A 47 14.51 3.53 -2.94
N MET A 48 14.51 2.29 -3.44
CA MET A 48 15.15 1.13 -2.80
C MET A 48 16.59 0.89 -3.26
N ALA A 49 17.17 1.73 -4.12
CA ALA A 49 18.51 1.50 -4.68
C ALA A 49 19.62 1.56 -3.62
N SER A 50 19.45 2.34 -2.57
CA SER A 50 20.42 2.47 -1.48
C SER A 50 20.34 1.28 -0.52
N ARG A 51 21.48 0.96 0.11
CA ARG A 51 21.53 0.05 1.27
C ARG A 51 21.45 0.81 2.60
N ASP A 52 21.53 2.13 2.55
CA ASP A 52 21.40 2.99 3.73
C ASP A 52 19.93 3.31 4.00
N GLY A 53 19.44 2.91 5.17
CA GLY A 53 18.04 3.09 5.55
C GLY A 53 17.61 4.55 5.63
N ASN A 54 18.48 5.47 6.02
CA ASN A 54 18.17 6.89 6.07
C ASN A 54 17.97 7.46 4.66
N THR A 55 18.77 7.01 3.70
CA THR A 55 18.60 7.39 2.29
C THR A 55 17.24 6.91 1.77
N ILE A 56 16.85 5.66 2.04
CA ILE A 56 15.54 5.13 1.65
C ILE A 56 14.40 5.94 2.27
N LEU A 57 14.49 6.28 3.55
CA LEU A 57 13.48 7.11 4.24
C LEU A 57 13.37 8.51 3.61
N ASN A 58 14.49 9.14 3.28
CA ASN A 58 14.52 10.44 2.62
C ASN A 58 13.91 10.39 1.21
N GLU A 59 14.13 9.32 0.47
CA GLU A 59 13.49 9.12 -0.84
C GLU A 59 11.97 8.98 -0.71
N LEU A 60 11.46 8.23 0.28
CA LEU A 60 10.03 8.13 0.54
C LEU A 60 9.41 9.48 0.94
N VAL A 61 10.11 10.28 1.76
CA VAL A 61 9.70 11.64 2.09
C VAL A 61 9.66 12.52 0.85
N THR A 62 10.66 12.41 -0.03
CA THR A 62 10.72 13.13 -1.32
C THR A 62 9.54 12.77 -2.22
N LEU A 63 9.17 11.49 -2.29
CA LEU A 63 7.96 11.04 -2.98
C LEU A 63 6.70 11.67 -2.38
N GLY A 64 6.60 11.76 -1.05
CA GLY A 64 5.50 12.42 -0.36
C GLY A 64 5.37 13.91 -0.76
N LYS A 65 6.50 14.62 -0.81
CA LYS A 65 6.54 16.02 -1.29
C LYS A 65 6.09 16.14 -2.76
N SER A 66 6.45 15.17 -3.59
CA SER A 66 6.07 15.16 -5.01
C SER A 66 4.57 14.99 -5.28
N VAL A 67 3.79 14.60 -4.28
CA VAL A 67 2.31 14.55 -4.31
C VAL A 67 1.66 15.69 -3.53
N GLY A 68 2.43 16.70 -3.13
CA GLY A 68 1.93 17.94 -2.55
C GLY A 68 1.96 18.00 -1.01
N LEU A 69 2.55 17.02 -0.32
CA LEU A 69 2.73 17.09 1.13
C LEU A 69 3.88 18.04 1.49
N ASN A 70 3.69 18.88 2.50
CA ASN A 70 4.73 19.75 3.03
C ASN A 70 5.46 19.09 4.22
N ASP A 71 6.55 19.73 4.67
CA ASP A 71 7.38 19.18 5.75
C ASP A 71 6.62 19.01 7.08
N GLU A 72 5.74 19.95 7.41
CA GLU A 72 4.95 19.91 8.64
C GLU A 72 3.97 18.73 8.64
N GLN A 73 3.27 18.52 7.52
CA GLN A 73 2.37 17.38 7.34
C GLN A 73 3.12 16.04 7.44
N LEU A 74 4.26 15.94 6.75
CA LEU A 74 5.09 14.72 6.77
C LEU A 74 5.61 14.43 8.18
N GLN A 75 6.09 15.45 8.88
CA GLN A 75 6.59 15.32 10.25
C GLN A 75 5.48 14.85 11.22
N ALA A 76 4.30 15.46 11.12
CA ALA A 76 3.14 15.07 11.92
C ALA A 76 2.71 13.62 11.66
N CYS A 77 2.65 13.20 10.37
CA CYS A 77 2.27 11.85 10.00
C CYS A 77 3.28 10.79 10.45
N LEU A 78 4.57 11.07 10.28
CA LEU A 78 5.63 10.12 10.64
C LEU A 78 5.82 10.02 12.15
N GLY A 79 5.46 11.07 12.90
CA GLY A 79 5.46 11.08 14.37
C GLY A 79 4.18 10.50 15.02
N ASP A 80 3.17 10.12 14.26
CA ASP A 80 1.92 9.57 14.78
C ASP A 80 2.07 8.08 15.16
N GLU A 81 2.60 7.84 16.36
CA GLU A 81 2.80 6.48 16.90
C GLU A 81 1.47 5.71 17.00
N ALA A 82 0.39 6.36 17.42
CA ALA A 82 -0.91 5.73 17.55
C ALA A 82 -1.46 5.26 16.19
N LYS A 83 -1.21 6.01 15.11
CA LYS A 83 -1.55 5.61 13.75
C LYS A 83 -0.67 4.44 13.28
N SER A 84 0.63 4.48 13.58
CA SER A 84 1.56 3.38 13.28
C SER A 84 1.10 2.07 13.91
N GLU A 85 0.78 2.08 15.21
CA GLU A 85 0.27 0.91 15.93
C GLU A 85 -1.04 0.39 15.32
N ARG A 86 -1.99 1.28 15.00
CA ARG A 86 -3.25 0.88 14.33
C ARG A 86 -3.01 0.20 13.00
N LEU A 87 -2.10 0.73 12.17
CA LEU A 87 -1.78 0.14 10.86
C LEU A 87 -1.15 -1.24 11.00
N ILE A 88 -0.21 -1.42 11.95
CA ILE A 88 0.41 -2.71 12.23
C ILE A 88 -0.64 -3.72 12.70
N ASN A 89 -1.51 -3.33 13.63
CA ASN A 89 -2.56 -4.19 14.13
C ASN A 89 -3.56 -4.58 13.03
N TRP A 90 -3.95 -3.64 12.17
CA TRP A 90 -4.81 -3.93 11.02
C TRP A 90 -4.18 -4.89 10.04
N TYR A 91 -2.91 -4.67 9.71
CA TYR A 91 -2.18 -5.60 8.85
C TYR A 91 -2.19 -7.01 9.43
N GLN A 92 -1.81 -7.17 10.69
CA GLN A 92 -1.72 -8.47 11.34
C GLN A 92 -3.08 -9.17 11.40
N GLN A 93 -4.14 -8.47 11.78
CA GLN A 93 -5.49 -9.01 11.84
C GLN A 93 -6.01 -9.42 10.45
N ASN A 94 -5.86 -8.54 9.46
CA ASN A 94 -6.33 -8.80 8.10
C ASN A 94 -5.55 -9.93 7.43
N ALA A 95 -4.23 -9.92 7.55
CA ALA A 95 -3.39 -10.97 6.97
C ALA A 95 -3.70 -12.35 7.57
N LYS A 96 -3.94 -12.40 8.89
CA LYS A 96 -4.35 -13.63 9.59
C LYS A 96 -5.73 -14.10 9.15
N ALA A 97 -6.71 -13.19 9.09
CA ALA A 97 -8.09 -13.52 8.71
C ALA A 97 -8.19 -14.03 7.27
N ASP A 98 -7.45 -13.43 6.35
CA ASP A 98 -7.45 -13.78 4.92
C ASP A 98 -6.43 -14.87 4.57
N GLY A 99 -5.63 -15.37 5.53
CA GLY A 99 -4.61 -16.39 5.31
C GLY A 99 -3.41 -15.92 4.46
N ILE A 100 -3.12 -14.61 4.46
CA ILE A 100 -2.08 -14.00 3.64
C ILE A 100 -0.70 -14.36 4.20
N ARG A 101 0.18 -14.91 3.34
CA ARG A 101 1.55 -15.31 3.69
C ARG A 101 2.61 -14.67 2.79
N SER A 102 2.20 -14.09 1.67
CA SER A 102 3.08 -13.48 0.68
C SER A 102 2.35 -12.37 -0.08
N THR A 103 3.10 -11.54 -0.81
CA THR A 103 2.57 -10.50 -1.68
C THR A 103 3.15 -10.63 -3.10
N PRO A 104 2.36 -10.29 -4.13
CA PRO A 104 0.95 -9.92 -4.07
C PRO A 104 0.05 -11.12 -3.75
N SER A 105 -1.06 -10.87 -3.05
CA SER A 105 -2.13 -11.85 -2.82
C SER A 105 -3.47 -11.22 -3.17
N PHE A 106 -4.39 -12.01 -3.68
CA PHE A 106 -5.71 -11.55 -4.11
C PHE A 106 -6.79 -12.31 -3.36
N VAL A 107 -7.77 -11.58 -2.84
CA VAL A 107 -8.98 -12.15 -2.24
C VAL A 107 -10.17 -11.65 -3.04
N VAL A 108 -10.89 -12.55 -3.70
CA VAL A 108 -12.05 -12.22 -4.54
C VAL A 108 -13.29 -12.81 -3.89
N ASN A 109 -14.26 -11.98 -3.54
CA ASN A 109 -15.49 -12.40 -2.85
C ASN A 109 -15.22 -13.30 -1.63
N GLY A 110 -14.19 -12.96 -0.83
CA GLY A 110 -13.80 -13.71 0.37
C GLY A 110 -12.96 -14.96 0.12
N LYS A 111 -12.59 -15.28 -1.12
CA LYS A 111 -11.75 -16.42 -1.47
C LYS A 111 -10.33 -15.97 -1.77
N LEU A 112 -9.36 -16.55 -1.07
CA LEU A 112 -7.94 -16.35 -1.37
C LEU A 112 -7.62 -17.05 -2.70
N MET A 113 -7.03 -16.29 -3.61
CA MET A 113 -6.58 -16.76 -4.92
C MET A 113 -5.05 -16.91 -4.92
N SER A 114 -4.53 -17.84 -5.71
CA SER A 114 -3.10 -17.92 -5.98
C SER A 114 -2.64 -16.70 -6.78
N ASN A 115 -1.35 -16.35 -6.69
CA ASN A 115 -0.77 -15.31 -7.53
C ASN A 115 -0.90 -15.71 -9.01
N MET A 116 -1.28 -14.75 -9.85
CA MET A 116 -1.59 -14.99 -11.27
C MET A 116 -1.26 -13.74 -12.10
N SER A 117 -1.21 -13.92 -13.41
CA SER A 117 -1.06 -12.81 -14.36
C SER A 117 -2.29 -11.88 -14.36
N PHE A 118 -2.12 -10.67 -14.90
CA PHE A 118 -3.24 -9.74 -15.04
C PHE A 118 -4.36 -10.31 -15.91
N GLU A 119 -4.03 -11.02 -16.98
CA GLU A 119 -4.99 -11.64 -17.89
C GLU A 119 -5.80 -12.73 -17.20
N GLU A 120 -5.16 -13.53 -16.36
CA GLU A 120 -5.84 -14.57 -15.57
C GLU A 120 -6.74 -13.93 -14.51
N PHE A 121 -6.26 -12.89 -13.84
CA PHE A 121 -7.05 -12.16 -12.85
C PHE A 121 -8.27 -11.49 -13.47
N ALA A 122 -8.12 -10.87 -14.65
CA ALA A 122 -9.26 -10.32 -15.40
C ALA A 122 -10.34 -11.36 -15.68
N LYS A 123 -9.95 -12.57 -16.12
CA LYS A 123 -10.91 -13.69 -16.34
C LYS A 123 -11.63 -14.11 -15.07
N VAL A 124 -10.93 -14.11 -13.92
CA VAL A 124 -11.58 -14.40 -12.63
C VAL A 124 -12.62 -13.34 -12.31
N LEU A 125 -12.32 -12.06 -12.51
CA LEU A 125 -13.26 -10.98 -12.27
C LEU A 125 -14.46 -11.03 -13.23
N ASP A 126 -14.23 -11.28 -14.53
CA ASP A 126 -15.29 -11.42 -15.53
C ASP A 126 -16.24 -12.54 -15.15
N LYS A 127 -15.71 -13.70 -14.76
CA LYS A 127 -16.51 -14.84 -14.29
C LYS A 127 -17.36 -14.48 -13.06
N GLU A 128 -16.80 -13.79 -12.09
CA GLU A 128 -17.54 -13.38 -10.89
C GLU A 128 -18.62 -12.32 -11.19
N LEU A 129 -18.45 -11.57 -12.29
CA LEU A 129 -19.42 -10.60 -12.79
C LEU A 129 -20.47 -11.20 -13.74
N GLY A 130 -20.33 -12.49 -14.13
CA GLY A 130 -21.21 -13.15 -15.09
C GLY A 130 -21.00 -12.68 -16.52
N LEU A 131 -19.78 -12.27 -16.88
CA LEU A 131 -19.39 -11.82 -18.22
C LEU A 131 -18.69 -12.92 -19.00
#